data_1fe655bb9f48e4b13fa6bb2f8fded677
#
_entry.id   1fe655bb9f48e4b13fa6bb2f8fded677
#
_cell.length_a   1.000
_cell.length_b   1.000
_cell.length_c   1.000
_cell.angle_alpha   90.00
_cell.angle_beta   90.00
_cell.angle_gamma   90.00
#
_symmetry.space_group_name_H-M   'P 1'
#
loop_
_entity.id
_entity.type
_entity.pdbx_description
1 polymer ?
#
loop_
_entity_poly.entity_id
_entity_poly.type
_entity_poly.pdbx_seq_one_letter_code
_entity_poly.pdbx_strand_id
1 'polypeptide(L)'
;MRSKIWNNLIAGLTALVLAATLSPAASANPDDETTNNPVSCTANKAMEQKTLGKFHAYVINVDTGEVLVDVRGTELTPSASVIKTLTAVAALQKIPADYRATTQVLTVPNEPSTLVIKGGGDFTLTRLVAGESSVYSKPPRIRTLARDTLKQLSPELPITKIILDDSFFRGETWNPDWPRKYRTLGYVSHITALQSDGDRIQPNRLISSYSFRRGKDPVQKVGEVFREFLGERATGAELVVGQTPSDAVVVAQVQSQGMRENWLGHMLTFSDNTAAEFIGRHAAKAAGLEPSIAGTNRVIKSTLRELGLRPKALVIRDASGLSDQNRVHSKLLAELMVKVAKAENGLEVLTNWMPISGQTGTLRYRFQGKSAIARGHVIAKTGYIPGLYGLSGIVNAADGSRLAFAVFARADQETGVSVTYTAQGAIDKVVARFYVCGASLTQ
;
A
#
# COMPACT_ATOMS: atom_id res chain seq x y z
N MET A 1 -5.24 46.21 27.72
CA MET A 1 -5.41 47.63 27.33
C MET A 1 -5.92 47.67 25.91
N ARG A 2 -7.17 48.13 25.80
CA ARG A 2 -7.82 48.92 24.74
C ARG A 2 -7.64 48.42 23.30
N SER A 3 -8.67 47.90 22.68
CA SER A 3 -10.01 48.41 22.33
C SER A 3 -10.05 49.18 21.04
N LYS A 4 -10.97 48.75 20.22
CA LYS A 4 -12.10 49.45 19.56
C LYS A 4 -11.84 49.83 18.11
N ILE A 5 -12.70 49.48 17.24
CA ILE A 5 -14.10 49.80 16.85
C ILE A 5 -14.05 50.56 15.51
N TRP A 6 -14.81 50.28 14.49
CA TRP A 6 -16.14 50.72 14.05
C TRP A 6 -16.27 50.44 12.54
N ASN A 7 -17.24 49.79 12.08
CA ASN A 7 -18.63 50.01 11.70
C ASN A 7 -18.88 50.89 10.44
N ASN A 8 -19.66 50.24 9.56
CA ASN A 8 -20.75 50.76 8.71
C ASN A 8 -20.49 51.83 7.65
N LEU A 9 -20.94 51.51 6.44
CA LEU A 9 -21.93 52.38 5.76
C LEU A 9 -22.67 51.63 4.64
N ILE A 10 -23.96 51.89 4.61
CA ILE A 10 -25.07 51.34 3.84
C ILE A 10 -25.28 52.20 2.58
N ALA A 11 -25.88 51.58 1.57
CA ALA A 11 -26.83 52.09 0.58
C ALA A 11 -26.33 52.68 -0.73
N GLY A 12 -26.98 52.23 -1.79
CA GLY A 12 -27.03 52.86 -3.09
C GLY A 12 -27.68 51.95 -4.17
N LEU A 13 -29.00 51.74 -4.09
CA LEU A 13 -29.80 51.23 -5.21
C LEU A 13 -29.85 52.31 -6.30
N THR A 14 -29.47 51.91 -7.53
CA THR A 14 -29.93 52.61 -8.74
C THR A 14 -30.35 51.57 -9.78
N ALA A 15 -31.64 51.53 -10.02
CA ALA A 15 -32.28 50.78 -11.07
C ALA A 15 -31.99 51.44 -12.43
N LEU A 16 -31.41 50.66 -13.38
CA LEU A 16 -31.33 51.05 -14.77
C LEU A 16 -32.32 50.20 -15.57
N VAL A 17 -33.38 50.80 -16.05
CA VAL A 17 -34.33 50.27 -17.03
C VAL A 17 -33.65 50.29 -18.37
N LEU A 18 -33.41 49.13 -18.98
CA LEU A 18 -32.98 49.00 -20.37
C LEU A 18 -34.16 48.53 -21.20
N ALA A 19 -34.56 49.31 -22.18
CA ALA A 19 -35.61 49.04 -23.11
C ALA A 19 -35.24 47.89 -24.04
N ALA A 20 -36.11 46.89 -24.15
CA ALA A 20 -35.98 45.78 -25.09
C ALA A 20 -36.42 46.22 -26.47
N THR A 21 -35.51 46.27 -27.44
CA THR A 21 -35.81 46.35 -28.86
C THR A 21 -36.06 44.96 -29.41
N LEU A 22 -37.27 44.67 -29.84
CA LEU A 22 -37.68 43.47 -30.55
C LEU A 22 -37.08 43.48 -31.93
N SER A 23 -36.17 42.56 -32.24
CA SER A 23 -35.78 42.23 -33.61
C SER A 23 -36.59 40.99 -34.09
N PRO A 24 -36.98 40.93 -35.36
CA PRO A 24 -37.86 39.87 -35.85
C PRO A 24 -37.18 38.52 -35.91
N ALA A 25 -37.92 37.47 -35.55
CA ALA A 25 -37.53 36.10 -35.59
C ALA A 25 -37.17 35.68 -37.04
N ALA A 26 -35.94 35.23 -37.22
CA ALA A 26 -35.55 34.47 -38.40
C ALA A 26 -36.17 33.07 -38.30
N SER A 27 -36.92 32.65 -39.31
CA SER A 27 -37.47 31.31 -39.44
C SER A 27 -36.32 30.29 -39.50
N ALA A 28 -36.22 29.42 -38.52
CA ALA A 28 -35.32 28.28 -38.57
C ALA A 28 -35.82 27.25 -39.59
N ASN A 29 -34.95 26.88 -40.51
CA ASN A 29 -35.14 25.73 -41.40
C ASN A 29 -35.14 24.46 -40.56
N PRO A 30 -36.07 23.49 -40.76
CA PRO A 30 -36.16 22.27 -39.98
C PRO A 30 -35.18 21.15 -40.40
N ASP A 31 -34.21 21.40 -41.29
CA ASP A 31 -33.36 20.34 -41.86
C ASP A 31 -31.87 20.46 -41.54
N ASP A 32 -31.51 21.04 -40.35
CA ASP A 32 -30.13 20.96 -39.87
C ASP A 32 -30.07 19.95 -38.66
N GLU A 33 -30.27 18.67 -38.99
CA GLU A 33 -29.77 17.58 -38.16
C GLU A 33 -28.26 17.63 -38.20
N THR A 34 -27.67 18.54 -37.43
CA THR A 34 -26.28 18.37 -36.99
C THR A 34 -26.24 17.13 -36.12
N THR A 35 -25.92 16.00 -36.76
CA THR A 35 -25.46 14.82 -36.06
C THR A 35 -24.30 15.23 -35.17
N ASN A 36 -24.61 15.52 -33.89
CA ASN A 36 -23.62 15.58 -32.81
C ASN A 36 -23.00 14.19 -32.64
N ASN A 37 -22.17 13.77 -33.60
CA ASN A 37 -21.25 12.70 -33.37
C ASN A 37 -20.32 13.18 -32.25
N PRO A 38 -20.33 12.54 -31.07
CA PRO A 38 -19.43 12.93 -30.00
C PRO A 38 -18.01 12.88 -30.56
N VAL A 39 -17.30 14.00 -30.51
CA VAL A 39 -15.91 14.07 -30.95
C VAL A 39 -15.13 13.02 -30.19
N SER A 40 -14.77 11.93 -30.87
CA SER A 40 -14.04 10.84 -30.24
C SER A 40 -12.72 11.35 -29.70
N CYS A 41 -12.49 11.16 -28.39
CA CYS A 41 -11.28 11.60 -27.69
C CYS A 41 -10.37 10.39 -27.47
N THR A 42 -9.25 10.33 -28.20
CA THR A 42 -8.34 9.17 -28.16
C THR A 42 -7.09 9.40 -27.32
N ALA A 43 -6.59 8.33 -26.70
CA ALA A 43 -5.28 8.29 -26.03
C ALA A 43 -4.18 7.63 -26.93
N ASN A 44 -4.46 7.21 -28.15
CA ASN A 44 -3.56 6.42 -29.00
C ASN A 44 -2.17 7.05 -29.14
N LYS A 45 -2.07 8.31 -29.55
CA LYS A 45 -0.80 9.01 -29.66
C LYS A 45 0.02 9.00 -28.36
N ALA A 46 -0.63 8.99 -27.21
CA ALA A 46 0.04 8.90 -25.92
C ALA A 46 0.47 7.46 -25.60
N MET A 47 -0.27 6.45 -26.05
CA MET A 47 0.01 5.03 -25.84
C MET A 47 1.08 4.48 -26.81
N GLU A 48 1.30 5.11 -27.94
CA GLU A 48 2.29 4.71 -28.95
C GLU A 48 3.71 5.22 -28.70
N GLN A 49 3.94 5.93 -27.56
CA GLN A 49 5.28 6.42 -27.22
C GLN A 49 6.27 5.26 -27.05
N LYS A 50 7.39 5.26 -27.80
CA LYS A 50 8.43 4.22 -27.72
C LYS A 50 8.95 3.98 -26.30
N THR A 51 8.94 5.00 -25.43
CA THR A 51 9.34 4.90 -24.01
C THR A 51 8.46 3.97 -23.17
N LEU A 52 7.27 3.60 -23.65
CA LEU A 52 6.38 2.66 -23.00
C LEU A 52 6.73 1.19 -23.29
N GLY A 53 7.56 0.91 -24.31
CA GLY A 53 7.90 -0.43 -24.75
C GLY A 53 6.67 -1.26 -25.08
N LYS A 54 6.61 -2.49 -24.58
CA LYS A 54 5.41 -3.33 -24.68
C LYS A 54 4.38 -2.82 -23.67
N PHE A 55 3.45 -2.00 -24.16
CA PHE A 55 2.45 -1.34 -23.33
C PHE A 55 1.20 -2.20 -23.13
N HIS A 56 0.70 -2.25 -21.89
CA HIS A 56 -0.55 -2.90 -21.54
C HIS A 56 -1.48 -1.86 -20.90
N ALA A 57 -2.73 -1.82 -21.30
CA ALA A 57 -3.73 -0.93 -20.74
C ALA A 57 -5.12 -1.58 -20.73
N TYR A 58 -5.88 -1.33 -19.68
CA TYR A 58 -7.30 -1.65 -19.63
C TYR A 58 -8.01 -0.54 -18.87
N VAL A 59 -9.06 0.03 -19.47
CA VAL A 59 -9.84 1.13 -18.90
C VAL A 59 -11.32 0.80 -18.98
N ILE A 60 -12.01 0.96 -17.87
CA ILE A 60 -13.45 0.71 -17.77
C ILE A 60 -14.11 1.99 -17.26
N ASN A 61 -15.19 2.42 -17.91
CA ASN A 61 -16.09 3.40 -17.32
C ASN A 61 -16.80 2.76 -16.12
N VAL A 62 -16.60 3.30 -14.92
CA VAL A 62 -17.11 2.72 -13.68
C VAL A 62 -18.63 2.66 -13.66
N ASP A 63 -19.28 3.68 -14.18
CA ASP A 63 -20.72 3.84 -14.07
C ASP A 63 -21.49 2.97 -15.08
N THR A 64 -21.01 2.91 -16.33
CA THR A 64 -21.63 2.11 -17.40
C THR A 64 -21.10 0.67 -17.47
N GLY A 65 -19.89 0.42 -17.02
CA GLY A 65 -19.18 -0.86 -17.19
C GLY A 65 -18.55 -1.03 -18.57
N GLU A 66 -18.64 -0.03 -19.43
CA GLU A 66 -18.08 -0.06 -20.78
C GLU A 66 -16.56 -0.10 -20.77
N VAL A 67 -15.97 -0.93 -21.62
CA VAL A 67 -14.52 -1.00 -21.84
C VAL A 67 -14.12 0.05 -22.86
N LEU A 68 -13.42 1.08 -22.41
CA LEU A 68 -13.01 2.21 -23.24
C LEU A 68 -11.64 1.97 -23.90
N VAL A 69 -10.76 1.19 -23.25
CA VAL A 69 -9.44 0.84 -23.79
C VAL A 69 -9.12 -0.60 -23.44
N ASP A 70 -8.68 -1.38 -24.40
CA ASP A 70 -8.13 -2.74 -24.24
C ASP A 70 -6.87 -2.94 -25.10
N VAL A 71 -5.71 -2.57 -24.54
CA VAL A 71 -4.41 -2.85 -25.15
C VAL A 71 -3.75 -3.98 -24.38
N ARG A 72 -3.75 -5.19 -24.94
CA ARG A 72 -3.19 -6.38 -24.29
C ARG A 72 -3.72 -6.59 -22.86
N GLY A 73 -4.98 -6.25 -22.62
CA GLY A 73 -5.60 -6.23 -21.30
C GLY A 73 -5.60 -7.58 -20.58
N THR A 74 -5.60 -8.69 -21.32
CA THR A 74 -5.56 -10.07 -20.80
C THR A 74 -4.19 -10.72 -20.88
N GLU A 75 -3.19 -10.07 -21.49
CA GLU A 75 -1.81 -10.57 -21.54
C GLU A 75 -1.15 -10.42 -20.16
N LEU A 76 -0.42 -11.45 -19.73
CA LEU A 76 0.26 -11.48 -18.46
C LEU A 76 1.52 -10.60 -18.47
N THR A 77 1.67 -9.79 -17.43
CA THR A 77 2.86 -8.99 -17.18
C THR A 77 3.30 -9.10 -15.72
N PRO A 78 4.57 -8.87 -15.39
CA PRO A 78 4.96 -8.73 -13.99
C PRO A 78 4.16 -7.60 -13.33
N SER A 79 3.79 -7.80 -12.06
CA SER A 79 2.92 -6.85 -11.36
C SER A 79 3.65 -5.67 -10.75
N ALA A 80 4.92 -5.85 -10.40
CA ALA A 80 5.58 -4.96 -9.45
C ALA A 80 4.67 -4.64 -8.26
N SER A 81 4.85 -3.49 -7.61
CA SER A 81 4.09 -3.12 -6.41
C SER A 81 2.60 -2.84 -6.62
N VAL A 82 2.08 -2.92 -7.86
CA VAL A 82 0.63 -2.84 -8.08
C VAL A 82 -0.09 -4.00 -7.40
N ILE A 83 0.55 -5.18 -7.25
CA ILE A 83 -0.02 -6.34 -6.53
C ILE A 83 -0.43 -6.03 -5.09
N LYS A 84 0.16 -5.00 -4.46
CA LYS A 84 -0.22 -4.57 -3.10
C LYS A 84 -1.69 -4.17 -2.97
N THR A 85 -2.36 -3.83 -4.07
CA THR A 85 -3.81 -3.63 -4.07
C THR A 85 -4.54 -4.95 -3.81
N LEU A 86 -4.06 -6.06 -4.38
CA LEU A 86 -4.63 -7.39 -4.14
C LEU A 86 -4.37 -7.85 -2.70
N THR A 87 -3.17 -7.58 -2.16
CA THR A 87 -2.82 -7.84 -0.76
C THR A 87 -3.69 -7.04 0.20
N ALA A 88 -3.91 -5.75 -0.09
CA ALA A 88 -4.76 -4.88 0.72
C ALA A 88 -6.22 -5.36 0.73
N VAL A 89 -6.74 -5.76 -0.43
CA VAL A 89 -8.10 -6.31 -0.55
C VAL A 89 -8.24 -7.60 0.27
N ALA A 90 -7.28 -8.52 0.18
CA ALA A 90 -7.32 -9.74 0.98
C ALA A 90 -7.29 -9.42 2.49
N ALA A 91 -6.47 -8.46 2.91
CA ALA A 91 -6.41 -8.02 4.30
C ALA A 91 -7.73 -7.41 4.77
N LEU A 92 -8.33 -6.51 3.98
CA LEU A 92 -9.61 -5.87 4.31
C LEU A 92 -10.75 -6.87 4.47
N GLN A 93 -10.77 -7.92 3.65
CA GLN A 93 -11.84 -8.91 3.66
C GLN A 93 -11.65 -10.00 4.73
N LYS A 94 -10.42 -10.24 5.18
CA LYS A 94 -10.14 -11.37 6.09
C LYS A 94 -9.77 -10.96 7.50
N ILE A 95 -9.11 -9.82 7.68
CA ILE A 95 -8.64 -9.37 8.99
C ILE A 95 -9.72 -8.54 9.67
N PRO A 96 -10.08 -8.82 10.95
CA PRO A 96 -11.01 -8.00 11.71
C PRO A 96 -10.60 -6.52 11.72
N ALA A 97 -11.59 -5.62 11.77
CA ALA A 97 -11.36 -4.18 11.68
C ALA A 97 -10.52 -3.64 12.85
N ASP A 98 -10.72 -4.18 14.02
CA ASP A 98 -10.07 -3.82 15.28
C ASP A 98 -8.77 -4.59 15.56
N TYR A 99 -8.35 -5.44 14.62
CA TYR A 99 -7.17 -6.28 14.79
C TYR A 99 -5.90 -5.48 15.06
N ARG A 100 -5.15 -5.94 16.06
CA ARG A 100 -3.83 -5.43 16.44
C ARG A 100 -2.87 -6.59 16.68
N ALA A 101 -1.71 -6.54 16.07
CA ALA A 101 -0.66 -7.51 16.35
C ALA A 101 -0.11 -7.28 17.75
N THR A 102 0.08 -8.36 18.51
CA THR A 102 0.45 -8.30 19.92
C THR A 102 1.80 -8.96 20.13
N THR A 103 2.76 -8.25 20.74
CA THR A 103 4.01 -8.82 21.26
C THR A 103 3.87 -9.01 22.75
N GLN A 104 4.17 -10.22 23.24
CA GLN A 104 3.97 -10.63 24.63
C GLN A 104 5.29 -11.00 25.30
N VAL A 105 5.35 -10.81 26.61
CA VAL A 105 6.35 -11.43 27.48
C VAL A 105 5.64 -12.38 28.42
N LEU A 106 6.21 -13.58 28.56
CA LEU A 106 5.68 -14.63 29.42
C LEU A 106 6.77 -15.10 30.38
N THR A 107 6.33 -15.57 31.55
CA THR A 107 7.14 -16.32 32.51
C THR A 107 6.86 -17.81 32.34
N VAL A 108 7.84 -18.65 32.73
CA VAL A 108 7.70 -20.10 32.72
C VAL A 108 7.62 -20.54 34.21
N PRO A 109 6.50 -21.11 34.66
CA PRO A 109 6.28 -21.38 36.12
C PRO A 109 7.39 -22.19 36.80
N ASN A 110 7.92 -23.19 36.12
CA ASN A 110 8.97 -24.05 36.64
C ASN A 110 10.41 -23.55 36.39
N GLU A 111 10.54 -22.43 35.65
CA GLU A 111 11.83 -21.79 35.34
C GLU A 111 11.71 -20.28 35.62
N PRO A 112 11.65 -19.82 36.86
CA PRO A 112 11.32 -18.43 37.21
C PRO A 112 12.32 -17.41 36.64
N SER A 113 13.58 -17.81 36.42
CA SER A 113 14.61 -16.97 35.78
C SER A 113 14.57 -16.97 34.25
N THR A 114 13.58 -17.64 33.62
CA THR A 114 13.39 -17.70 32.17
C THR A 114 12.22 -16.81 31.78
N LEU A 115 12.45 -15.92 30.81
CA LEU A 115 11.40 -15.17 30.11
C LEU A 115 11.23 -15.67 28.70
N VAL A 116 10.02 -15.52 28.16
CA VAL A 116 9.75 -15.70 26.75
C VAL A 116 9.32 -14.35 26.18
N ILE A 117 9.94 -13.89 25.09
CA ILE A 117 9.39 -12.80 24.29
C ILE A 117 8.79 -13.41 23.01
N LYS A 118 7.47 -13.29 22.87
CA LYS A 118 6.70 -13.90 21.81
C LYS A 118 6.24 -12.85 20.79
N GLY A 119 6.73 -12.96 19.56
CA GLY A 119 6.34 -12.09 18.46
C GLY A 119 4.96 -12.43 17.90
N GLY A 120 4.11 -11.43 17.72
CA GLY A 120 2.80 -11.56 17.06
C GLY A 120 2.78 -11.02 15.63
N GLY A 121 3.94 -10.89 14.99
CA GLY A 121 4.03 -10.40 13.61
C GLY A 121 3.88 -8.88 13.50
N ASP A 122 4.36 -8.12 14.45
CA ASP A 122 4.37 -6.65 14.40
C ASP A 122 5.71 -6.11 13.90
N PHE A 123 5.77 -5.71 12.62
CA PHE A 123 6.95 -5.07 12.05
C PHE A 123 7.16 -3.63 12.53
N THR A 124 6.15 -3.04 13.19
CA THR A 124 6.21 -1.65 13.68
C THR A 124 6.75 -1.55 15.10
N LEU A 125 6.80 -2.67 15.88
CA LEU A 125 7.43 -2.71 17.21
C LEU A 125 8.76 -1.96 17.14
N THR A 126 9.02 -1.01 18.06
CA THR A 126 10.22 -0.17 17.93
C THR A 126 11.16 -0.29 19.11
N ARG A 127 12.47 -0.24 18.79
CA ARG A 127 13.56 -0.12 19.78
C ARG A 127 13.85 1.34 20.15
N LEU A 128 13.25 2.30 19.45
CA LEU A 128 13.42 3.72 19.73
C LEU A 128 12.86 4.10 21.11
N VAL A 129 13.53 5.01 21.80
CA VAL A 129 13.07 5.53 23.09
C VAL A 129 12.03 6.64 22.92
N ALA A 130 11.42 7.05 24.03
CA ALA A 130 10.46 8.15 24.02
C ALA A 130 11.13 9.44 23.52
N GLY A 131 10.44 10.19 22.67
CA GLY A 131 10.97 11.41 22.03
C GLY A 131 11.64 11.16 20.66
N GLU A 132 12.06 9.95 20.35
CA GLU A 132 12.56 9.62 19.01
C GLU A 132 11.41 9.33 18.03
N SER A 133 11.58 9.79 16.80
CA SER A 133 10.61 9.64 15.73
C SER A 133 10.84 8.36 14.93
N SER A 134 9.77 7.61 14.67
CA SER A 134 9.75 6.43 13.81
C SER A 134 9.07 6.73 12.48
N VAL A 135 9.42 5.97 11.44
CA VAL A 135 8.67 5.98 10.17
C VAL A 135 7.26 5.41 10.31
N TYR A 136 7.02 4.64 11.35
CA TYR A 136 5.71 4.07 11.69
C TYR A 136 4.98 4.95 12.68
N SER A 137 3.69 5.14 12.50
CA SER A 137 2.88 6.00 13.36
C SER A 137 2.67 5.34 14.73
N LYS A 138 3.02 6.03 15.82
CA LYS A 138 2.81 5.62 17.21
C LYS A 138 3.13 4.13 17.48
N PRO A 139 4.33 3.65 17.14
CA PRO A 139 4.69 2.25 17.29
C PRO A 139 4.74 1.83 18.76
N PRO A 140 4.39 0.57 19.09
CA PRO A 140 4.64 0.02 20.42
C PRO A 140 6.15 -0.09 20.67
N ARG A 141 6.57 0.02 21.93
CA ARG A 141 7.99 0.12 22.28
C ARG A 141 8.48 -1.08 23.06
N ILE A 142 9.61 -1.65 22.68
CA ILE A 142 10.29 -2.72 23.44
C ILE A 142 10.60 -2.25 24.86
N ARG A 143 10.99 -0.97 25.04
CA ARG A 143 11.24 -0.39 26.37
C ARG A 143 10.00 -0.40 27.25
N THR A 144 8.80 -0.14 26.70
CA THR A 144 7.54 -0.23 27.45
C THR A 144 7.28 -1.67 27.87
N LEU A 145 7.47 -2.62 26.98
CA LEU A 145 7.30 -4.04 27.25
C LEU A 145 8.25 -4.51 28.36
N ALA A 146 9.55 -4.16 28.30
CA ALA A 146 10.53 -4.49 29.33
C ALA A 146 10.17 -3.86 30.70
N ARG A 147 9.82 -2.57 30.72
CA ARG A 147 9.39 -1.89 31.97
C ARG A 147 8.19 -2.57 32.61
N ASP A 148 7.20 -2.92 31.82
CA ASP A 148 5.95 -3.52 32.32
C ASP A 148 6.18 -4.98 32.74
N THR A 149 7.11 -5.70 32.13
CA THR A 149 7.61 -7.00 32.57
C THR A 149 8.25 -6.88 33.99
N LEU A 150 9.18 -5.94 34.15
CA LEU A 150 9.90 -5.76 35.43
C LEU A 150 8.97 -5.46 36.62
N LYS A 151 7.82 -4.81 36.39
CA LYS A 151 6.81 -4.54 37.44
C LYS A 151 6.09 -5.79 37.92
N GLN A 152 6.06 -6.85 37.13
CA GLN A 152 5.36 -8.10 37.44
C GLN A 152 6.28 -9.14 38.07
N LEU A 153 7.59 -8.91 38.04
CA LEU A 153 8.59 -9.84 38.56
C LEU A 153 9.07 -9.40 39.98
N SER A 154 9.36 -10.37 40.83
CA SER A 154 10.03 -10.08 42.13
C SER A 154 11.31 -9.30 41.87
N PRO A 155 11.59 -8.21 42.63
CA PRO A 155 12.73 -7.32 42.36
C PRO A 155 14.09 -8.03 42.33
N GLU A 156 14.27 -9.03 43.16
CA GLU A 156 15.55 -9.76 43.34
C GLU A 156 15.73 -10.93 42.38
N LEU A 157 14.71 -11.23 41.53
CA LEU A 157 14.77 -12.38 40.63
C LEU A 157 15.71 -12.08 39.43
N PRO A 158 16.85 -12.79 39.30
CA PRO A 158 17.70 -12.65 38.14
C PRO A 158 17.05 -13.30 36.90
N ILE A 159 17.24 -12.71 35.76
CA ILE A 159 16.81 -13.27 34.47
C ILE A 159 18.05 -13.84 33.80
N THR A 160 18.10 -15.18 33.67
CA THR A 160 19.26 -15.89 33.13
C THR A 160 19.06 -16.37 31.69
N LYS A 161 17.79 -16.43 31.22
CA LYS A 161 17.46 -16.94 29.91
C LYS A 161 16.26 -16.16 29.32
N ILE A 162 16.33 -15.87 28.04
CA ILE A 162 15.22 -15.25 27.26
C ILE A 162 14.99 -16.08 26.02
N ILE A 163 13.83 -16.72 25.94
CA ILE A 163 13.39 -17.46 24.77
C ILE A 163 12.77 -16.47 23.79
N LEU A 164 13.24 -16.49 22.54
CA LEU A 164 12.78 -15.66 21.44
C LEU A 164 11.81 -16.49 20.57
N ASP A 165 10.51 -16.28 20.75
CA ASP A 165 9.49 -17.04 20.02
C ASP A 165 9.03 -16.29 18.76
N ASP A 166 9.47 -16.79 17.60
CA ASP A 166 9.15 -16.31 16.27
C ASP A 166 8.09 -17.21 15.56
N SER A 167 7.44 -18.10 16.28
CA SER A 167 6.62 -19.17 15.71
C SER A 167 5.26 -18.72 15.15
N PHE A 168 4.89 -17.45 15.28
CA PHE A 168 3.60 -16.93 14.76
C PHE A 168 3.51 -16.99 13.23
N PHE A 169 4.61 -16.71 12.53
CA PHE A 169 4.73 -16.95 11.09
C PHE A 169 5.31 -18.35 10.82
N ARG A 170 5.12 -18.83 9.61
CA ARG A 170 5.58 -20.14 9.16
C ARG A 170 6.32 -20.05 7.84
N GLY A 171 7.11 -21.07 7.56
CA GLY A 171 7.88 -21.18 6.33
C GLY A 171 9.09 -20.25 6.28
N GLU A 172 9.56 -19.98 5.08
CA GLU A 172 10.79 -19.22 4.87
C GLU A 172 10.64 -17.74 5.23
N THR A 173 11.66 -17.18 5.90
CA THR A 173 11.72 -15.76 6.24
C THR A 173 12.19 -14.89 5.07
N TRP A 174 12.83 -15.51 4.05
CA TRP A 174 13.29 -14.83 2.84
C TRP A 174 12.73 -15.56 1.61
N ASN A 175 12.03 -14.83 0.76
CA ASN A 175 11.50 -15.42 -0.47
C ASN A 175 12.66 -15.78 -1.41
N PRO A 176 12.72 -17.03 -1.93
CA PRO A 176 13.80 -17.48 -2.81
C PRO A 176 13.92 -16.67 -4.10
N ASP A 177 12.84 -16.06 -4.57
CA ASP A 177 12.85 -15.21 -5.77
C ASP A 177 13.54 -13.85 -5.53
N TRP A 178 13.79 -13.47 -4.27
CA TRP A 178 14.39 -12.15 -3.98
C TRP A 178 15.91 -12.22 -4.02
N PRO A 179 16.56 -11.40 -4.85
CA PRO A 179 18.01 -11.23 -4.78
C PRO A 179 18.47 -10.81 -3.37
N ARG A 180 19.50 -11.47 -2.84
CA ARG A 180 20.03 -11.19 -1.48
C ARG A 180 20.39 -9.72 -1.25
N LYS A 181 20.83 -9.00 -2.33
CA LYS A 181 21.10 -7.57 -2.28
C LYS A 181 19.90 -6.70 -1.88
N TYR A 182 18.65 -7.18 -2.01
CA TYR A 182 17.46 -6.39 -1.64
C TYR A 182 17.44 -6.03 -0.15
N ARG A 183 18.02 -6.87 0.70
CA ARG A 183 18.19 -6.57 2.12
C ARG A 183 19.14 -5.38 2.33
N THR A 184 20.31 -5.39 1.69
CA THR A 184 21.31 -4.32 1.82
C THR A 184 20.92 -3.04 1.10
N LEU A 185 20.08 -3.13 0.05
CA LEU A 185 19.46 -1.99 -0.61
C LEU A 185 18.24 -1.44 0.16
N GLY A 186 17.81 -2.12 1.22
CA GLY A 186 16.71 -1.68 2.07
C GLY A 186 15.31 -1.93 1.50
N TYR A 187 15.18 -2.73 0.45
CA TYR A 187 13.90 -2.99 -0.20
C TYR A 187 12.96 -3.83 0.65
N VAL A 188 13.49 -4.80 1.40
CA VAL A 188 12.72 -5.71 2.25
C VAL A 188 13.62 -6.29 3.34
N SER A 189 13.04 -6.62 4.51
CA SER A 189 13.68 -7.37 5.60
C SER A 189 13.46 -8.88 5.44
N HIS A 190 14.09 -9.67 6.28
CA HIS A 190 13.56 -10.99 6.64
C HIS A 190 12.16 -10.85 7.22
N ILE A 191 11.27 -11.78 6.95
CA ILE A 191 9.88 -11.73 7.42
C ILE A 191 9.76 -12.69 8.59
N THR A 192 9.99 -12.15 9.78
CA THR A 192 9.97 -12.87 11.06
C THR A 192 8.87 -12.29 11.95
N ALA A 193 8.22 -13.12 12.74
CA ALA A 193 7.11 -12.67 13.58
C ALA A 193 7.60 -11.85 14.80
N LEU A 194 8.85 -12.02 15.18
CA LEU A 194 9.52 -11.21 16.21
C LEU A 194 10.57 -10.32 15.55
N GLN A 195 10.21 -9.06 15.29
CA GLN A 195 11.13 -8.08 14.72
C GLN A 195 10.74 -6.67 15.14
N SER A 196 11.64 -5.69 14.97
CA SER A 196 11.40 -4.29 15.29
C SER A 196 11.74 -3.37 14.12
N ASP A 197 11.03 -2.24 14.00
CA ASP A 197 11.31 -1.14 13.06
C ASP A 197 11.39 -1.61 11.58
N GLY A 198 10.68 -2.70 11.20
CA GLY A 198 10.85 -3.34 9.90
C GLY A 198 12.31 -3.73 9.62
N ASP A 199 13.05 -4.07 10.67
CA ASP A 199 14.48 -4.43 10.67
C ASP A 199 15.42 -3.36 10.07
N ARG A 200 15.05 -2.08 10.17
CA ARG A 200 15.87 -0.95 9.70
C ARG A 200 17.09 -0.78 10.61
N ILE A 201 18.30 -0.69 10.04
CA ILE A 201 19.51 -0.44 10.83
C ILE A 201 19.46 0.95 11.49
N GLN A 202 18.86 1.94 10.82
CA GLN A 202 18.66 3.30 11.31
C GLN A 202 17.16 3.63 11.39
N PRO A 203 16.47 3.22 12.47
CA PRO A 203 15.01 3.32 12.57
C PRO A 203 14.50 4.74 12.74
N ASN A 204 15.32 5.66 13.26
CA ASN A 204 14.98 7.07 13.48
C ASN A 204 15.08 7.96 12.22
N ARG A 205 15.55 7.41 11.10
CA ARG A 205 15.53 8.15 9.83
C ARG A 205 14.15 8.09 9.21
N LEU A 206 13.50 9.25 9.11
CA LEU A 206 12.10 9.38 8.66
C LEU A 206 11.87 9.26 7.16
N ILE A 207 12.90 9.01 6.35
CA ILE A 207 12.73 8.74 4.93
C ILE A 207 12.12 7.35 4.80
N SER A 208 10.88 7.30 4.36
CA SER A 208 10.08 6.07 4.22
C SER A 208 10.58 5.16 3.09
N SER A 209 11.45 5.67 2.21
CA SER A 209 11.88 4.96 1.01
C SER A 209 12.99 3.95 1.26
N TYR A 210 13.20 3.14 0.27
CA TYR A 210 14.04 1.98 0.08
C TYR A 210 15.52 2.08 0.53
N SER A 211 15.99 3.23 1.01
CA SER A 211 17.41 3.56 1.13
C SER A 211 18.12 3.04 2.37
N PHE A 212 17.44 2.31 3.27
CA PHE A 212 18.07 1.91 4.53
C PHE A 212 18.22 0.39 4.62
N ARG A 213 19.49 -0.01 4.78
CA ARG A 213 19.87 -1.40 5.02
C ARG A 213 18.99 -2.04 6.09
N ARG A 214 18.64 -3.29 5.87
CA ARG A 214 17.98 -4.14 6.86
C ARG A 214 19.01 -5.01 7.55
N GLY A 215 18.74 -5.36 8.79
CA GLY A 215 19.55 -6.25 9.61
C GLY A 215 19.70 -7.64 9.01
N LYS A 216 20.51 -8.46 9.66
CA LYS A 216 20.72 -9.87 9.25
C LYS A 216 19.85 -10.82 10.06
N ASP A 217 19.65 -10.50 11.34
CA ASP A 217 18.92 -11.32 12.29
C ASP A 217 17.98 -10.43 13.12
N PRO A 218 16.76 -10.22 12.65
CA PRO A 218 15.79 -9.39 13.35
C PRO A 218 15.31 -9.98 14.66
N VAL A 219 15.25 -11.31 14.79
CA VAL A 219 14.81 -12.00 16.02
C VAL A 219 15.83 -11.79 17.12
N GLN A 220 17.09 -12.10 16.84
CA GLN A 220 18.19 -11.89 17.77
C GLN A 220 18.28 -10.41 18.18
N LYS A 221 18.10 -9.49 17.24
CA LYS A 221 18.15 -8.05 17.51
C LYS A 221 17.09 -7.59 18.50
N VAL A 222 15.87 -8.11 18.42
CA VAL A 222 14.82 -7.82 19.42
C VAL A 222 15.21 -8.36 20.78
N GLY A 223 15.74 -9.58 20.86
CA GLY A 223 16.23 -10.18 22.11
C GLY A 223 17.32 -9.34 22.78
N GLU A 224 18.32 -8.90 22.02
CA GLU A 224 19.40 -8.01 22.50
C GLU A 224 18.84 -6.71 23.10
N VAL A 225 17.98 -6.02 22.37
CA VAL A 225 17.38 -4.75 22.81
C VAL A 225 16.45 -4.95 24.00
N PHE A 226 15.69 -6.03 24.04
CA PHE A 226 14.83 -6.36 25.18
C PHE A 226 15.67 -6.63 26.42
N ARG A 227 16.73 -7.44 26.33
CA ARG A 227 17.70 -7.72 27.39
C ARG A 227 18.35 -6.43 27.92
N GLU A 228 18.76 -5.53 27.02
CA GLU A 228 19.31 -4.22 27.36
C GLU A 228 18.32 -3.39 28.23
N PHE A 229 17.02 -3.35 27.82
CA PHE A 229 16.01 -2.59 28.57
C PHE A 229 15.59 -3.25 29.89
N LEU A 230 15.87 -4.55 30.09
CA LEU A 230 15.73 -5.21 31.40
C LEU A 230 16.86 -4.83 32.40
N GLY A 231 17.94 -4.24 31.87
CA GLY A 231 19.06 -3.74 32.69
C GLY A 231 19.84 -4.83 33.38
N GLU A 232 20.36 -4.50 34.57
CA GLU A 232 21.25 -5.37 35.36
C GLU A 232 20.65 -6.74 35.67
N ARG A 233 19.32 -6.81 35.79
CA ARG A 233 18.59 -8.06 36.08
C ARG A 233 18.72 -9.13 34.99
N ALA A 234 19.05 -8.74 33.77
CA ALA A 234 19.21 -9.65 32.63
C ALA A 234 20.65 -9.61 32.07
N THR A 235 21.60 -9.06 32.85
CA THR A 235 23.01 -9.04 32.43
C THR A 235 23.51 -10.47 32.22
N GLY A 236 24.01 -10.75 30.99
CA GLY A 236 24.48 -12.08 30.64
C GLY A 236 23.38 -13.11 30.34
N ALA A 237 22.09 -12.73 30.37
CA ALA A 237 21.03 -13.64 30.06
C ALA A 237 21.21 -14.25 28.65
N GLU A 238 21.09 -15.57 28.57
CA GLU A 238 21.17 -16.32 27.32
C GLU A 238 19.98 -15.99 26.45
N LEU A 239 20.21 -15.76 25.14
CA LEU A 239 19.15 -15.55 24.14
C LEU A 239 19.01 -16.80 23.29
N VAL A 240 17.86 -17.48 23.38
CA VAL A 240 17.61 -18.75 22.69
C VAL A 240 16.39 -18.63 21.79
N VAL A 241 16.54 -18.90 20.51
CA VAL A 241 15.38 -19.01 19.61
C VAL A 241 14.62 -20.29 19.93
N GLY A 242 13.33 -20.17 20.25
CA GLY A 242 12.53 -21.32 20.66
C GLY A 242 11.04 -21.03 20.66
N GLN A 243 10.23 -22.01 21.02
CA GLN A 243 8.77 -21.86 21.13
C GLN A 243 8.37 -21.61 22.58
N THR A 244 7.29 -20.86 22.78
CA THR A 244 6.67 -20.64 24.07
C THR A 244 6.23 -21.97 24.70
N PRO A 245 6.68 -22.34 25.91
CA PRO A 245 6.14 -23.47 26.64
C PRO A 245 4.63 -23.36 26.85
N SER A 246 3.94 -24.50 26.88
CA SER A 246 2.47 -24.53 26.96
C SER A 246 1.90 -24.01 28.27
N ASP A 247 2.69 -24.04 29.36
CA ASP A 247 2.37 -23.58 30.70
C ASP A 247 2.81 -22.14 30.95
N ALA A 248 3.42 -21.47 29.97
CA ALA A 248 3.91 -20.10 30.12
C ALA A 248 2.75 -19.09 30.32
N VAL A 249 2.94 -18.14 31.24
CA VAL A 249 1.95 -17.15 31.65
C VAL A 249 2.34 -15.75 31.18
N VAL A 250 1.42 -15.06 30.50
CA VAL A 250 1.64 -13.68 30.04
C VAL A 250 1.75 -12.73 31.22
N VAL A 251 2.83 -11.98 31.31
CA VAL A 251 3.08 -10.96 32.32
C VAL A 251 3.10 -9.53 31.76
N ALA A 252 3.38 -9.36 30.48
CA ALA A 252 3.33 -8.05 29.83
C ALA A 252 3.01 -8.21 28.35
N GLN A 253 2.39 -7.18 27.76
CA GLN A 253 2.17 -7.14 26.32
C GLN A 253 2.09 -5.71 25.79
N VAL A 254 2.41 -5.56 24.52
CA VAL A 254 2.18 -4.32 23.73
C VAL A 254 1.50 -4.67 22.41
N GLN A 255 0.72 -3.73 21.92
CA GLN A 255 -0.06 -3.92 20.68
C GLN A 255 0.30 -2.87 19.63
N SER A 256 0.30 -3.30 18.38
CA SER A 256 0.43 -2.38 17.25
C SER A 256 -0.75 -1.39 17.18
N GLN A 257 -0.61 -0.36 16.39
CA GLN A 257 -1.77 0.41 15.94
C GLN A 257 -2.68 -0.46 15.07
N GLY A 258 -3.94 -0.03 14.90
CA GLY A 258 -4.91 -0.75 14.08
C GLY A 258 -4.36 -1.04 12.67
N MET A 259 -4.52 -2.27 12.21
CA MET A 259 -3.92 -2.68 10.93
C MET A 259 -4.50 -1.90 9.74
N ARG A 260 -5.82 -1.65 9.74
CA ARG A 260 -6.46 -0.99 8.61
C ARG A 260 -5.90 0.40 8.34
N GLU A 261 -5.98 1.31 9.31
CA GLU A 261 -5.60 2.71 9.10
C GLU A 261 -4.08 2.90 9.05
N ASN A 262 -3.33 2.11 9.81
CA ASN A 262 -1.90 2.35 9.95
C ASN A 262 -1.05 1.49 9.02
N TRP A 263 -1.27 0.18 8.99
CA TRP A 263 -0.42 -0.70 8.19
C TRP A 263 -0.79 -0.68 6.71
N LEU A 264 -2.10 -0.79 6.38
CA LEU A 264 -2.56 -0.70 5.00
C LEU A 264 -2.30 0.69 4.43
N GLY A 265 -2.56 1.74 5.22
CA GLY A 265 -2.26 3.12 4.85
C GLY A 265 -0.78 3.31 4.56
N HIS A 266 0.11 2.88 5.44
CA HIS A 266 1.56 2.95 5.24
C HIS A 266 2.00 2.14 4.00
N MET A 267 1.54 0.90 3.87
CA MET A 267 1.87 0.03 2.74
C MET A 267 1.48 0.62 1.39
N LEU A 268 0.26 1.15 1.26
CA LEU A 268 -0.23 1.67 -0.02
C LEU A 268 0.39 3.03 -0.36
N THR A 269 0.48 3.94 0.62
CA THR A 269 1.02 5.30 0.41
C THR A 269 2.51 5.27 0.07
N PHE A 270 3.31 4.50 0.81
CA PHE A 270 4.76 4.47 0.66
C PHE A 270 5.28 3.25 -0.10
N SER A 271 4.38 2.34 -0.46
CA SER A 271 4.73 1.11 -1.17
C SER A 271 5.70 0.20 -0.39
N ASP A 272 5.59 0.15 0.95
CA ASP A 272 6.48 -0.63 1.81
C ASP A 272 6.34 -2.14 1.56
N ASN A 273 7.44 -2.78 1.17
CA ASN A 273 7.44 -4.20 0.82
C ASN A 273 7.39 -5.08 2.06
N THR A 274 8.12 -4.71 3.13
CA THR A 274 8.08 -5.45 4.40
C THR A 274 6.67 -5.46 4.97
N ALA A 275 6.01 -4.29 5.02
CA ALA A 275 4.61 -4.19 5.44
C ALA A 275 3.68 -5.11 4.62
N ALA A 276 3.86 -5.15 3.29
CA ALA A 276 3.02 -5.99 2.43
C ALA A 276 3.15 -7.49 2.77
N GLU A 277 4.37 -7.97 3.00
CA GLU A 277 4.61 -9.37 3.35
C GLU A 277 4.01 -9.74 4.71
N PHE A 278 4.14 -8.86 5.72
CA PHE A 278 3.50 -9.06 7.01
C PHE A 278 1.98 -9.09 6.89
N ILE A 279 1.39 -8.13 6.22
CA ILE A 279 -0.05 -8.03 6.00
C ILE A 279 -0.58 -9.26 5.27
N GLY A 280 0.13 -9.75 4.24
CA GLY A 280 -0.25 -10.96 3.53
C GLY A 280 -0.27 -12.21 4.42
N ARG A 281 0.72 -12.37 5.31
CA ARG A 281 0.76 -13.49 6.27
C ARG A 281 -0.33 -13.38 7.33
N HIS A 282 -0.63 -12.18 7.82
CA HIS A 282 -1.77 -11.95 8.71
C HIS A 282 -3.10 -12.27 8.05
N ALA A 283 -3.29 -11.87 6.79
CA ALA A 283 -4.50 -12.21 6.04
C ALA A 283 -4.65 -13.73 5.85
N ALA A 284 -3.55 -14.44 5.58
CA ALA A 284 -3.55 -15.89 5.51
C ALA A 284 -3.99 -16.52 6.84
N LYS A 285 -3.39 -16.07 7.96
CA LYS A 285 -3.75 -16.55 9.30
C LYS A 285 -5.21 -16.28 9.64
N ALA A 286 -5.69 -15.08 9.37
CA ALA A 286 -7.09 -14.70 9.62
C ALA A 286 -8.09 -15.53 8.79
N ALA A 287 -7.66 -16.02 7.62
CA ALA A 287 -8.43 -16.93 6.78
C ALA A 287 -8.29 -18.42 7.18
N GLY A 288 -7.64 -18.74 8.31
CA GLY A 288 -7.39 -20.13 8.75
C GLY A 288 -6.33 -20.85 7.93
N LEU A 289 -5.53 -20.12 7.15
CA LEU A 289 -4.42 -20.67 6.37
C LEU A 289 -3.10 -20.49 7.12
N GLU A 290 -2.11 -21.28 6.73
CA GLU A 290 -0.76 -21.12 7.25
C GLU A 290 -0.23 -19.70 6.94
N PRO A 291 0.31 -18.96 7.92
CA PRO A 291 0.82 -17.60 7.72
C PRO A 291 2.21 -17.63 7.06
N SER A 292 2.25 -18.05 5.81
CA SER A 292 3.42 -18.27 4.97
C SER A 292 3.25 -17.61 3.60
N ILE A 293 4.28 -17.66 2.75
CA ILE A 293 4.20 -17.22 1.34
C ILE A 293 3.08 -17.95 0.60
N ALA A 294 2.99 -19.29 0.80
CA ALA A 294 1.97 -20.11 0.16
C ALA A 294 0.55 -19.78 0.65
N GLY A 295 0.39 -19.55 1.96
CA GLY A 295 -0.88 -19.10 2.53
C GLY A 295 -1.31 -17.74 2.01
N THR A 296 -0.38 -16.79 1.92
CA THR A 296 -0.61 -15.47 1.33
C THR A 296 -1.12 -15.57 -0.11
N ASN A 297 -0.48 -16.39 -0.94
CA ASN A 297 -0.93 -16.64 -2.31
C ASN A 297 -2.37 -17.19 -2.35
N ARG A 298 -2.66 -18.15 -1.49
CA ARG A 298 -4.00 -18.78 -1.44
C ARG A 298 -5.08 -17.78 -0.99
N VAL A 299 -4.84 -17.01 0.06
CA VAL A 299 -5.84 -16.05 0.56
C VAL A 299 -6.12 -14.95 -0.45
N ILE A 300 -5.12 -14.41 -1.13
CA ILE A 300 -5.35 -13.40 -2.16
C ILE A 300 -6.24 -13.97 -3.28
N LYS A 301 -5.89 -15.16 -3.80
CA LYS A 301 -6.69 -15.78 -4.88
C LYS A 301 -8.10 -16.15 -4.46
N SER A 302 -8.31 -16.66 -3.23
CA SER A 302 -9.65 -16.98 -2.74
C SER A 302 -10.49 -15.72 -2.57
N THR A 303 -9.93 -14.67 -1.98
CA THR A 303 -10.63 -13.39 -1.80
C THR A 303 -11.06 -12.77 -3.13
N LEU A 304 -10.21 -12.81 -4.15
CA LEU A 304 -10.61 -12.33 -5.49
C LEU A 304 -11.79 -13.11 -6.06
N ARG A 305 -11.83 -14.45 -5.88
CA ARG A 305 -12.98 -15.27 -6.32
C ARG A 305 -14.25 -14.93 -5.55
N GLU A 306 -14.15 -14.75 -4.24
CA GLU A 306 -15.28 -14.36 -3.39
C GLU A 306 -15.88 -13.01 -3.81
N LEU A 307 -15.04 -12.10 -4.31
CA LEU A 307 -15.44 -10.82 -4.90
C LEU A 307 -15.97 -10.96 -6.35
N GLY A 308 -16.13 -12.17 -6.87
CA GLY A 308 -16.60 -12.42 -8.23
C GLY A 308 -15.57 -12.14 -9.32
N LEU A 309 -14.31 -11.89 -8.96
CA LEU A 309 -13.22 -11.72 -9.91
C LEU A 309 -12.66 -13.07 -10.35
N ARG A 310 -12.13 -13.14 -11.57
CA ARG A 310 -11.57 -14.39 -12.12
C ARG A 310 -10.04 -14.32 -12.16
N PRO A 311 -9.34 -14.75 -11.09
CA PRO A 311 -7.88 -14.69 -11.03
C PRO A 311 -7.23 -15.83 -11.85
N LYS A 312 -7.82 -16.15 -13.02
CA LYS A 312 -7.27 -17.18 -13.92
C LYS A 312 -5.89 -16.72 -14.41
N ALA A 313 -4.95 -17.64 -14.41
CA ALA A 313 -3.55 -17.40 -14.78
C ALA A 313 -2.77 -16.41 -13.88
N LEU A 314 -3.41 -15.83 -12.84
CA LEU A 314 -2.69 -15.00 -11.86
C LEU A 314 -1.61 -15.81 -11.15
N VAL A 315 -0.36 -15.35 -11.18
CA VAL A 315 0.75 -15.93 -10.42
C VAL A 315 1.14 -14.95 -9.32
N ILE A 316 1.07 -15.42 -8.08
CA ILE A 316 1.49 -14.64 -6.90
C ILE A 316 2.66 -15.38 -6.26
N ARG A 317 3.80 -14.73 -6.21
CA ARG A 317 5.04 -15.23 -5.62
C ARG A 317 5.34 -14.57 -4.28
N ASP A 318 4.84 -13.34 -4.09
CA ASP A 318 4.94 -12.56 -2.87
C ASP A 318 3.77 -11.57 -2.76
N ALA A 319 3.62 -10.94 -1.60
CA ALA A 319 2.59 -9.95 -1.34
C ALA A 319 2.98 -8.53 -1.80
N SER A 320 4.27 -8.31 -2.05
CA SER A 320 4.87 -6.99 -2.26
C SER A 320 5.06 -6.61 -3.72
N GLY A 321 5.22 -7.60 -4.60
CA GLY A 321 5.57 -7.41 -6.00
C GLY A 321 7.07 -7.25 -6.25
N LEU A 322 7.90 -7.67 -5.31
CA LEU A 322 9.36 -7.67 -5.48
C LEU A 322 9.83 -8.81 -6.39
N SER A 323 9.16 -9.95 -6.36
CA SER A 323 9.43 -11.03 -7.31
C SER A 323 9.01 -10.60 -8.71
N ASP A 324 9.93 -10.67 -9.65
CA ASP A 324 9.67 -10.46 -11.07
C ASP A 324 8.89 -11.62 -11.71
N GLN A 325 8.65 -12.70 -10.95
CA GLN A 325 7.85 -13.85 -11.34
C GLN A 325 6.35 -13.71 -11.04
N ASN A 326 5.93 -12.65 -10.34
CA ASN A 326 4.50 -12.32 -10.24
C ASN A 326 3.92 -12.09 -11.64
N ARG A 327 2.71 -12.57 -11.91
CA ARG A 327 2.00 -12.33 -13.18
C ARG A 327 0.58 -11.89 -12.92
N VAL A 328 0.24 -10.74 -13.49
CA VAL A 328 -1.12 -10.16 -13.48
C VAL A 328 -1.49 -9.71 -14.89
N HIS A 329 -2.75 -9.44 -15.12
CA HIS A 329 -3.17 -8.75 -16.33
C HIS A 329 -3.97 -7.48 -16.01
N SER A 330 -3.89 -6.47 -16.88
CA SER A 330 -4.48 -5.15 -16.66
C SER A 330 -5.99 -5.23 -16.43
N LYS A 331 -6.68 -6.11 -17.15
CA LYS A 331 -8.13 -6.32 -17.02
C LYS A 331 -8.53 -6.66 -15.56
N LEU A 332 -7.90 -7.64 -14.91
CA LEU A 332 -8.22 -8.01 -13.53
C LEU A 332 -8.07 -6.84 -12.56
N LEU A 333 -7.02 -6.06 -12.75
CA LEU A 333 -6.75 -4.90 -11.89
C LEU A 333 -7.75 -3.77 -12.12
N ALA A 334 -8.14 -3.51 -13.37
CA ALA A 334 -9.16 -2.52 -13.68
C ALA A 334 -10.54 -2.97 -13.15
N GLU A 335 -10.91 -4.24 -13.33
CA GLU A 335 -12.13 -4.81 -12.75
C GLU A 335 -12.16 -4.70 -11.22
N LEU A 336 -11.01 -4.90 -10.54
CA LEU A 336 -10.90 -4.67 -9.10
C LEU A 336 -11.12 -3.19 -8.77
N MET A 337 -10.54 -2.26 -9.54
CA MET A 337 -10.71 -0.83 -9.30
C MET A 337 -12.15 -0.36 -9.55
N VAL A 338 -12.91 -1.01 -10.44
CA VAL A 338 -14.38 -0.78 -10.56
C VAL A 338 -15.06 -1.09 -9.22
N LYS A 339 -14.77 -2.24 -8.59
CA LYS A 339 -15.34 -2.60 -7.29
C LYS A 339 -14.97 -1.62 -6.18
N VAL A 340 -13.73 -1.15 -6.19
CA VAL A 340 -13.26 -0.09 -5.27
C VAL A 340 -14.04 1.21 -5.49
N ALA A 341 -14.20 1.64 -6.74
CA ALA A 341 -14.90 2.87 -7.09
C ALA A 341 -16.41 2.80 -6.81
N LYS A 342 -17.01 1.60 -6.89
CA LYS A 342 -18.42 1.34 -6.56
C LYS A 342 -18.67 1.09 -5.08
N ALA A 343 -17.66 1.20 -4.23
CA ALA A 343 -17.74 0.93 -2.79
C ALA A 343 -18.23 -0.50 -2.44
N GLU A 344 -17.99 -1.46 -3.32
CA GLU A 344 -18.41 -2.84 -3.08
C GLU A 344 -17.62 -3.45 -1.92
N ASN A 345 -18.33 -4.11 -0.98
CA ASN A 345 -17.74 -4.83 0.14
C ASN A 345 -16.78 -4.00 1.03
N GLY A 346 -16.99 -2.67 1.13
CA GLY A 346 -16.16 -1.78 1.94
C GLY A 346 -14.78 -1.50 1.32
N LEU A 347 -14.61 -1.71 0.01
CA LEU A 347 -13.33 -1.52 -0.68
C LEU A 347 -13.00 -0.04 -0.95
N GLU A 348 -13.95 0.87 -0.86
CA GLU A 348 -13.76 2.32 -1.07
C GLU A 348 -12.67 2.91 -0.16
N VAL A 349 -12.48 2.33 1.03
CA VAL A 349 -11.46 2.78 1.99
C VAL A 349 -10.03 2.72 1.41
N LEU A 350 -9.79 1.91 0.38
CA LEU A 350 -8.49 1.85 -0.30
C LEU A 350 -8.13 3.18 -0.94
N THR A 351 -9.11 3.95 -1.40
CA THR A 351 -8.89 5.27 -2.02
C THR A 351 -8.29 6.27 -1.04
N ASN A 352 -8.56 6.12 0.27
CA ASN A 352 -8.01 6.98 1.32
C ASN A 352 -6.50 6.77 1.53
N TRP A 353 -5.97 5.63 1.10
CA TRP A 353 -4.58 5.23 1.33
C TRP A 353 -3.73 5.14 0.06
N MET A 354 -4.37 5.01 -1.09
CA MET A 354 -3.64 5.06 -2.35
C MET A 354 -3.11 6.47 -2.63
N PRO A 355 -1.93 6.60 -3.24
CA PRO A 355 -1.37 7.88 -3.64
C PRO A 355 -2.28 8.67 -4.57
N ILE A 356 -2.28 9.99 -4.40
CA ILE A 356 -3.00 10.96 -5.23
C ILE A 356 -2.00 11.70 -6.12
N SER A 357 -2.31 11.80 -7.41
CA SER A 357 -1.45 12.45 -8.42
C SER A 357 -1.05 13.87 -8.03
N GLY A 358 0.25 14.12 -8.00
CA GLY A 358 0.84 15.40 -7.65
C GLY A 358 0.66 15.85 -6.19
N GLN A 359 0.13 15.00 -5.29
CA GLN A 359 -0.19 15.39 -3.91
C GLN A 359 0.45 14.47 -2.86
N THR A 360 0.22 13.15 -2.93
CA THR A 360 0.59 12.25 -1.83
C THR A 360 1.40 11.03 -2.28
N GLY A 361 2.08 10.40 -1.33
CA GLY A 361 2.73 9.11 -1.48
C GLY A 361 3.69 9.05 -2.67
N THR A 362 3.69 7.92 -3.36
CA THR A 362 4.57 7.68 -4.53
C THR A 362 4.16 8.46 -5.78
N LEU A 363 3.04 9.15 -5.77
CA LEU A 363 2.59 10.05 -6.84
C LEU A 363 2.84 11.54 -6.55
N ARG A 364 3.37 11.89 -5.38
CA ARG A 364 3.54 13.29 -4.93
C ARG A 364 4.25 14.17 -5.95
N TYR A 365 5.27 13.64 -6.61
CA TYR A 365 6.11 14.37 -7.59
C TYR A 365 5.88 13.93 -9.03
N ARG A 366 4.79 13.22 -9.29
CA ARG A 366 4.35 12.77 -10.61
C ARG A 366 3.34 13.74 -11.22
N PHE A 367 2.92 13.51 -12.44
CA PHE A 367 1.98 14.36 -13.20
C PHE A 367 2.48 15.81 -13.31
N GLN A 368 3.62 15.96 -13.99
CA GLN A 368 4.26 17.26 -14.24
C GLN A 368 4.08 17.71 -15.69
N GLY A 369 4.32 18.99 -15.97
CA GLY A 369 4.22 19.55 -17.33
C GLY A 369 2.81 19.35 -17.90
N LYS A 370 2.72 18.79 -19.13
CA LYS A 370 1.43 18.58 -19.82
C LYS A 370 0.47 17.62 -19.11
N SER A 371 0.95 16.72 -18.25
CA SER A 371 0.11 15.84 -17.44
C SER A 371 -0.40 16.49 -16.14
N ALA A 372 0.06 17.71 -15.82
CA ALA A 372 -0.33 18.41 -14.59
C ALA A 372 -1.84 18.68 -14.48
N ILE A 373 -2.55 18.69 -15.61
CA ILE A 373 -4.01 18.84 -15.65
C ILE A 373 -4.74 17.74 -14.87
N ALA A 374 -4.14 16.55 -14.70
CA ALA A 374 -4.71 15.42 -13.95
C ALA A 374 -4.26 15.36 -12.48
N ARG A 375 -3.57 16.41 -11.96
CA ARG A 375 -3.15 16.45 -10.55
C ARG A 375 -4.37 16.55 -9.64
N GLY A 376 -4.37 15.71 -8.59
CA GLY A 376 -5.50 15.62 -7.66
C GLY A 376 -6.65 14.72 -8.14
N HIS A 377 -6.65 14.31 -9.41
CA HIS A 377 -7.76 13.58 -10.02
C HIS A 377 -7.48 12.09 -10.27
N VAL A 378 -6.24 11.64 -10.03
CA VAL A 378 -5.85 10.22 -10.19
C VAL A 378 -5.47 9.67 -8.83
N ILE A 379 -6.18 8.64 -8.38
CA ILE A 379 -5.92 7.90 -7.15
C ILE A 379 -5.42 6.52 -7.56
N ALA A 380 -4.11 6.24 -7.37
CA ALA A 380 -3.56 5.03 -7.95
C ALA A 380 -2.36 4.47 -7.19
N LYS A 381 -2.19 3.13 -7.27
CA LYS A 381 -1.00 2.43 -6.80
C LYS A 381 0.03 2.34 -7.91
N THR A 382 1.26 2.76 -7.62
CA THR A 382 2.41 2.65 -8.51
C THR A 382 3.05 1.28 -8.45
N GLY A 383 3.68 0.85 -9.55
CA GLY A 383 4.54 -0.33 -9.63
C GLY A 383 5.87 0.01 -10.29
N TYR A 384 6.96 -0.54 -9.75
CA TYR A 384 8.29 -0.46 -10.36
C TYR A 384 9.14 -1.68 -10.01
N ILE A 385 9.69 -2.29 -11.01
CA ILE A 385 10.86 -3.17 -10.97
C ILE A 385 11.73 -2.86 -12.19
N PRO A 386 13.02 -3.25 -12.24
CA PRO A 386 13.83 -3.03 -13.42
C PRO A 386 13.15 -3.49 -14.72
N GLY A 387 13.02 -2.59 -15.69
CA GLY A 387 12.35 -2.86 -16.97
C GLY A 387 10.83 -2.83 -16.96
N LEU A 388 10.19 -2.41 -15.86
CA LEU A 388 8.72 -2.30 -15.80
C LEU A 388 8.27 -1.16 -14.90
N TYR A 389 7.31 -0.38 -15.40
CA TYR A 389 6.53 0.60 -14.64
C TYR A 389 5.05 0.30 -14.78
N GLY A 390 4.31 0.40 -13.67
CA GLY A 390 2.86 0.16 -13.65
C GLY A 390 2.13 1.24 -12.85
N LEU A 391 0.85 1.42 -13.18
CA LEU A 391 -0.09 2.27 -12.44
C LEU A 391 -1.48 1.66 -12.55
N SER A 392 -2.18 1.50 -11.42
CA SER A 392 -3.57 1.03 -11.41
C SER A 392 -4.37 1.79 -10.36
N GLY A 393 -5.56 2.21 -10.72
CA GLY A 393 -6.40 3.03 -9.86
C GLY A 393 -7.65 3.57 -10.55
N ILE A 394 -8.05 4.76 -10.09
CA ILE A 394 -9.26 5.46 -10.52
C ILE A 394 -8.88 6.85 -10.99
N VAL A 395 -9.47 7.28 -12.09
CA VAL A 395 -9.45 8.66 -12.60
C VAL A 395 -10.83 9.26 -12.40
N ASN A 396 -10.91 10.37 -11.68
CA ASN A 396 -12.09 11.23 -11.65
C ASN A 396 -11.97 12.22 -12.81
N ALA A 397 -12.58 11.92 -13.95
CA ALA A 397 -12.36 12.61 -15.21
C ALA A 397 -12.97 14.01 -15.25
N ALA A 398 -12.54 14.82 -16.22
CA ALA A 398 -12.94 16.22 -16.35
C ALA A 398 -14.43 16.40 -16.65
N ASP A 399 -15.05 15.41 -17.28
CA ASP A 399 -16.49 15.36 -17.56
C ASP A 399 -17.35 14.82 -16.41
N GLY A 400 -16.74 14.54 -15.25
CA GLY A 400 -17.39 13.97 -14.08
C GLY A 400 -17.49 12.44 -14.07
N SER A 401 -17.14 11.75 -15.16
CA SER A 401 -17.11 10.29 -15.19
C SER A 401 -15.96 9.73 -14.36
N ARG A 402 -16.12 8.48 -13.89
CA ARG A 402 -15.08 7.74 -13.16
C ARG A 402 -14.54 6.62 -14.02
N LEU A 403 -13.23 6.59 -14.21
CA LEU A 403 -12.57 5.56 -14.99
C LEU A 403 -11.70 4.69 -14.12
N ALA A 404 -11.93 3.39 -14.08
CA ALA A 404 -11.08 2.40 -13.46
C ALA A 404 -10.03 1.91 -14.46
N PHE A 405 -8.75 1.89 -14.08
CA PHE A 405 -7.70 1.59 -15.04
C PHE A 405 -6.55 0.78 -14.45
N ALA A 406 -5.84 0.06 -15.32
CA ALA A 406 -4.51 -0.47 -15.06
C ALA A 406 -3.66 -0.37 -16.32
N VAL A 407 -2.44 0.17 -16.16
CA VAL A 407 -1.48 0.32 -17.25
C VAL A 407 -0.09 -0.15 -16.84
N PHE A 408 0.63 -0.76 -17.80
CA PHE A 408 2.03 -1.19 -17.61
C PHE A 408 2.84 -0.83 -18.84
N ALA A 409 4.00 -0.23 -18.61
CA ALA A 409 5.08 -0.03 -19.58
C ALA A 409 6.17 -1.06 -19.26
N ARG A 410 6.45 -1.95 -20.19
CA ARG A 410 7.38 -3.07 -19.99
C ARG A 410 8.47 -3.05 -21.08
N ALA A 411 9.71 -3.39 -20.67
CA ALA A 411 10.77 -3.64 -21.65
C ALA A 411 10.34 -4.72 -22.64
N ASP A 412 10.54 -4.46 -23.90
CA ASP A 412 10.17 -5.36 -24.99
C ASP A 412 11.44 -6.04 -25.52
N GLN A 413 11.55 -7.32 -25.24
CA GLN A 413 12.70 -8.13 -25.66
C GLN A 413 12.67 -8.41 -27.18
N GLU A 414 11.49 -8.40 -27.82
CA GLU A 414 11.34 -8.67 -29.23
C GLU A 414 11.83 -7.49 -30.10
N THR A 415 11.54 -6.27 -29.64
CA THR A 415 11.97 -5.03 -30.32
C THR A 415 13.24 -4.42 -29.74
N GLY A 416 13.79 -4.98 -28.66
CA GLY A 416 14.95 -4.45 -27.95
C GLY A 416 14.69 -3.13 -27.20
N VAL A 417 13.43 -2.69 -27.06
CA VAL A 417 13.11 -1.44 -26.39
C VAL A 417 13.26 -1.62 -24.86
N SER A 418 14.17 -0.87 -24.27
CA SER A 418 14.32 -0.77 -22.82
C SER A 418 13.38 0.27 -22.24
N VAL A 419 12.80 -0.04 -21.06
CA VAL A 419 11.95 0.88 -20.31
C VAL A 419 12.71 1.43 -19.11
N THR A 420 12.88 2.74 -19.09
CA THR A 420 13.60 3.49 -18.06
C THR A 420 12.67 4.39 -17.26
N TYR A 421 13.22 5.22 -16.37
CA TYR A 421 12.44 6.17 -15.57
C TYR A 421 11.58 7.14 -16.41
N THR A 422 11.94 7.38 -17.68
CA THR A 422 11.14 8.22 -18.59
C THR A 422 9.75 7.65 -18.86
N ALA A 423 9.57 6.34 -18.72
CA ALA A 423 8.27 5.69 -18.83
C ALA A 423 7.25 6.19 -17.80
N GLN A 424 7.70 6.66 -16.64
CA GLN A 424 6.78 7.26 -15.66
C GLN A 424 6.04 8.46 -16.24
N GLY A 425 6.78 9.39 -16.85
CA GLY A 425 6.19 10.56 -17.48
C GLY A 425 5.33 10.21 -18.72
N ALA A 426 5.67 9.13 -19.43
CA ALA A 426 4.85 8.64 -20.54
C ALA A 426 3.52 8.06 -20.03
N ILE A 427 3.55 7.24 -18.98
CA ILE A 427 2.33 6.76 -18.29
C ILE A 427 1.48 7.94 -17.80
N ASP A 428 2.10 8.96 -17.17
CA ASP A 428 1.36 10.13 -16.70
C ASP A 428 0.63 10.86 -17.84
N LYS A 429 1.26 10.96 -19.00
CA LYS A 429 0.62 11.55 -20.19
C LYS A 429 -0.57 10.70 -20.69
N VAL A 430 -0.45 9.36 -20.70
CA VAL A 430 -1.55 8.46 -21.05
C VAL A 430 -2.72 8.66 -20.11
N VAL A 431 -2.47 8.60 -18.79
CA VAL A 431 -3.52 8.71 -17.78
C VAL A 431 -4.13 10.14 -17.75
N ALA A 432 -3.34 11.17 -18.06
CA ALA A 432 -3.88 12.52 -18.22
C ALA A 432 -4.84 12.62 -19.44
N ARG A 433 -4.62 11.80 -20.50
CA ARG A 433 -5.62 11.70 -21.57
C ARG A 433 -6.91 11.03 -21.10
N PHE A 434 -6.81 10.00 -20.24
CA PHE A 434 -8.01 9.40 -19.63
C PHE A 434 -8.81 10.45 -18.85
N TYR A 435 -8.10 11.30 -18.08
CA TYR A 435 -8.74 12.41 -17.36
C TYR A 435 -9.46 13.39 -18.30
N VAL A 436 -8.79 13.81 -19.38
CA VAL A 436 -9.35 14.80 -20.32
C VAL A 436 -10.52 14.23 -21.13
N CYS A 437 -10.41 12.97 -21.56
CA CYS A 437 -11.41 12.34 -22.43
C CYS A 437 -12.64 11.83 -21.67
N GLY A 438 -12.47 11.40 -20.42
CA GLY A 438 -13.58 10.86 -19.62
C GLY A 438 -14.34 9.74 -20.33
N ALA A 439 -15.66 9.80 -20.30
CA ALA A 439 -16.54 8.82 -20.92
C ALA A 439 -16.44 8.76 -22.47
N SER A 440 -15.94 9.82 -23.11
CA SER A 440 -15.72 9.85 -24.56
C SER A 440 -14.39 9.23 -25.00
N LEU A 441 -13.61 8.66 -24.06
CA LEU A 441 -12.35 8.00 -24.35
C LEU A 441 -12.56 6.82 -25.30
N THR A 442 -11.85 6.82 -26.41
CA THR A 442 -11.80 5.70 -27.36
C THR A 442 -10.36 5.26 -27.60
N GLN A 443 -10.21 4.01 -28.02
CA GLN A 443 -8.96 3.43 -28.46
C GLN A 443 -8.72 3.76 -29.91
#